data_6032ee74816bb4fa5e86ea9d5979959a
#
_entry.id   6032ee74816bb4fa5e86ea9d5979959a
#
_cell.length_a   1.000
_cell.length_b   1.000
_cell.length_c   1.000
_cell.angle_alpha   90.00
_cell.angle_beta   90.00
_cell.angle_gamma   90.00
#
_symmetry.space_group_name_H-M   'P 1'
#
loop_
_entity.id
_entity.type
_entity.pdbx_description
1 polymer ?
#
loop_
_entity_poly.entity_id
_entity_poly.type
_entity_poly.pdbx_seq_one_letter_code
_entity_poly.pdbx_strand_id
1 'polypeptide(L)'
;PHGSTNDFAASLHIPAQPMAAANAIAACTQPKQLDLGQHNGRYFAYVASFGAFTRASYSATQAAKNALGHLAYIFEGMNDLDSLRPYCCRIEADGEVFEGEYIFGAVCNSTSLGGLMKLDPTHVKMDDGKFELLLLRMPKNALELSTLIGSLTRMEYDAPGIIFRHVAHVTLATDDIIPWSLDGEYAASQPKVEIRNLHHAIELMV
;
A
#
# COMPACT_ATOMS: atom_id res chain seq x y z
N PRO A 1 5.39 -14.62 12.85
CA PRO A 1 5.59 -14.07 11.52
C PRO A 1 6.85 -14.64 10.85
N HIS A 2 6.74 -15.14 9.61
CA HIS A 2 7.85 -15.76 8.87
C HIS A 2 7.92 -15.27 7.40
N GLY A 3 7.18 -14.22 7.04
CA GLY A 3 7.24 -13.60 5.73
C GLY A 3 8.48 -12.72 5.55
N SER A 4 8.70 -12.20 4.35
CA SER A 4 9.85 -11.35 4.01
C SER A 4 9.83 -10.01 4.74
N THR A 5 8.66 -9.37 4.85
CA THR A 5 8.47 -8.03 5.44
C THR A 5 7.61 -8.04 6.69
N ASN A 6 6.66 -8.98 6.78
CA ASN A 6 5.72 -9.13 7.89
C ASN A 6 4.93 -7.85 8.22
N ASP A 7 4.59 -7.04 7.20
CA ASP A 7 3.98 -5.72 7.37
C ASP A 7 2.67 -5.76 8.15
N PHE A 8 1.80 -6.72 7.85
CA PHE A 8 0.53 -6.90 8.56
C PHE A 8 0.76 -7.23 10.05
N ALA A 9 1.68 -8.16 10.33
CA ALA A 9 2.02 -8.51 11.71
C ALA A 9 2.68 -7.34 12.46
N ALA A 10 3.52 -6.56 11.78
CA ALA A 10 4.16 -5.38 12.36
C ALA A 10 3.12 -4.29 12.69
N SER A 11 2.12 -4.07 11.82
CA SER A 11 1.02 -3.12 12.07
C SER A 11 0.15 -3.52 13.26
N LEU A 12 0.06 -4.82 13.54
CA LEU A 12 -0.65 -5.36 14.71
C LEU A 12 0.23 -5.53 15.95
N HIS A 13 1.50 -5.10 15.88
CA HIS A 13 2.49 -5.24 16.97
C HIS A 13 2.73 -6.70 17.39
N ILE A 14 2.52 -7.66 16.48
CA ILE A 14 2.80 -9.07 16.74
C ILE A 14 4.32 -9.28 16.82
N PRO A 15 4.83 -9.90 17.92
CA PRO A 15 6.27 -10.13 18.06
C PRO A 15 6.87 -10.92 16.89
N ALA A 16 8.04 -10.51 16.42
CA ALA A 16 8.73 -11.19 15.31
C ALA A 16 9.23 -12.60 15.70
N GLN A 17 9.54 -12.82 16.98
CA GLN A 17 10.00 -14.12 17.47
C GLN A 17 8.82 -15.10 17.61
N PRO A 18 8.89 -16.32 17.03
CA PRO A 18 7.78 -17.27 17.02
C PRO A 18 7.22 -17.62 18.39
N MET A 19 8.10 -17.86 19.36
CA MET A 19 7.65 -18.19 20.74
C MET A 19 6.97 -17.02 21.44
N ALA A 20 7.47 -15.80 21.23
CA ALA A 20 6.84 -14.60 21.76
C ALA A 20 5.46 -14.37 21.13
N ALA A 21 5.34 -14.56 19.80
CA ALA A 21 4.06 -14.49 19.10
C ALA A 21 3.06 -15.56 19.60
N ALA A 22 3.51 -16.80 19.76
CA ALA A 22 2.69 -17.87 20.29
C ALA A 22 2.19 -17.57 21.72
N ASN A 23 3.07 -17.04 22.58
CA ASN A 23 2.70 -16.63 23.93
C ASN A 23 1.70 -15.47 23.94
N ALA A 24 1.86 -14.49 23.05
CA ALA A 24 0.91 -13.39 22.90
C ALA A 24 -0.48 -13.89 22.49
N ILE A 25 -0.55 -14.79 21.50
CA ILE A 25 -1.81 -15.45 21.09
C ILE A 25 -2.44 -16.23 22.25
N ALA A 26 -1.64 -17.02 22.97
CA ALA A 26 -2.14 -17.81 24.10
C ALA A 26 -2.64 -16.95 25.28
N ALA A 27 -2.08 -15.76 25.45
CA ALA A 27 -2.48 -14.81 26.49
C ALA A 27 -3.67 -13.93 26.07
N CYS A 28 -4.00 -13.91 24.77
CA CYS A 28 -5.10 -13.10 24.26
C CYS A 28 -6.44 -13.63 24.73
N THR A 29 -7.23 -12.77 25.38
CA THR A 29 -8.55 -13.14 25.92
C THR A 29 -9.71 -12.65 25.06
N GLN A 30 -9.46 -11.69 24.19
CA GLN A 30 -10.46 -11.12 23.29
C GLN A 30 -9.86 -10.92 21.90
N PRO A 31 -10.49 -11.45 20.84
CA PRO A 31 -10.01 -11.23 19.49
C PRO A 31 -10.15 -9.75 19.09
N LYS A 32 -9.22 -9.27 18.30
CA LYS A 32 -9.31 -7.96 17.65
C LYS A 32 -10.06 -8.12 16.35
N GLN A 33 -11.13 -7.33 16.16
CA GLN A 33 -11.83 -7.23 14.90
C GLN A 33 -11.04 -6.32 13.95
N LEU A 34 -10.94 -6.74 12.70
CA LEU A 34 -10.19 -6.01 11.67
C LEU A 34 -10.99 -5.96 10.37
N ASP A 35 -10.73 -4.93 9.62
CA ASP A 35 -11.26 -4.75 8.28
C ASP A 35 -10.52 -5.63 7.28
N LEU A 36 -11.21 -6.05 6.24
CA LEU A 36 -10.66 -6.82 5.14
C LEU A 36 -10.98 -6.12 3.81
N GLY A 37 -10.03 -6.10 2.90
CA GLY A 37 -10.24 -5.56 1.58
C GLY A 37 -10.77 -6.60 0.60
N GLN A 38 -11.66 -6.17 -0.30
CA GLN A 38 -12.10 -6.97 -1.44
C GLN A 38 -11.78 -6.22 -2.74
N HIS A 39 -11.01 -6.85 -3.62
CA HIS A 39 -10.63 -6.37 -4.93
C HIS A 39 -11.23 -7.28 -6.00
N ASN A 40 -12.30 -6.85 -6.68
CA ASN A 40 -13.00 -7.65 -7.69
C ASN A 40 -13.30 -9.09 -7.24
N GLY A 41 -13.76 -9.27 -6.01
CA GLY A 41 -14.08 -10.58 -5.43
C GLY A 41 -12.92 -11.34 -4.80
N ARG A 42 -11.66 -10.89 -4.96
CA ARG A 42 -10.50 -11.41 -4.21
C ARG A 42 -10.29 -10.60 -2.94
N TYR A 43 -9.84 -11.25 -1.87
CA TYR A 43 -9.58 -10.60 -0.59
C TYR A 43 -8.11 -10.23 -0.44
N PHE A 44 -7.85 -9.16 0.32
CA PHE A 44 -6.52 -8.78 0.79
C PHE A 44 -6.62 -8.25 2.22
N ALA A 45 -5.59 -8.49 3.01
CA ALA A 45 -5.59 -8.15 4.43
C ALA A 45 -4.96 -6.77 4.71
N TYR A 46 -3.93 -6.38 3.94
CA TYR A 46 -3.19 -5.16 4.27
C TYR A 46 -2.92 -4.23 3.08
N VAL A 47 -2.82 -4.72 1.85
CA VAL A 47 -2.57 -3.83 0.71
C VAL A 47 -3.02 -4.40 -0.63
N ALA A 48 -3.70 -3.56 -1.42
CA ALA A 48 -3.86 -3.72 -2.85
C ALA A 48 -3.14 -2.56 -3.55
N SER A 49 -2.17 -2.84 -4.43
CA SER A 49 -1.35 -1.81 -5.07
C SER A 49 -1.05 -2.09 -6.53
N PHE A 50 -0.76 -1.03 -7.28
CA PHE A 50 -0.28 -1.09 -8.66
C PHE A 50 0.86 -0.10 -8.91
N GLY A 51 1.62 -0.30 -9.98
CA GLY A 51 2.62 0.64 -10.47
C GLY A 51 4.05 0.34 -10.04
N ALA A 52 4.87 1.37 -9.89
CA ALA A 52 6.32 1.31 -9.84
C ALA A 52 6.92 0.34 -8.79
N PHE A 53 6.26 0.17 -7.65
CA PHE A 53 6.81 -0.61 -6.54
C PHE A 53 6.30 -2.05 -6.49
N THR A 54 5.30 -2.42 -7.29
CA THR A 54 4.70 -3.76 -7.24
C THR A 54 5.68 -4.84 -7.71
N ARG A 55 6.58 -4.53 -8.66
CA ARG A 55 7.62 -5.46 -9.12
C ARG A 55 8.76 -5.64 -8.12
N ALA A 56 9.09 -4.61 -7.34
CA ALA A 56 10.16 -4.68 -6.35
C ALA A 56 9.82 -5.61 -5.19
N SER A 57 8.54 -5.76 -4.83
CA SER A 57 8.10 -6.68 -3.79
C SER A 57 8.34 -8.16 -4.14
N TYR A 58 8.46 -8.51 -5.43
CA TYR A 58 8.77 -9.88 -5.87
C TYR A 58 10.27 -10.21 -5.93
N SER A 59 11.16 -9.20 -5.93
CA SER A 59 12.61 -9.38 -6.15
C SER A 59 13.49 -8.93 -4.99
N ALA A 60 12.91 -8.46 -3.88
CA ALA A 60 13.66 -7.90 -2.76
C ALA A 60 14.49 -8.95 -2.03
N THR A 61 15.80 -8.94 -2.27
CA THR A 61 16.79 -9.64 -1.46
C THR A 61 16.93 -9.00 -0.08
N GLN A 62 17.42 -9.76 0.91
CA GLN A 62 17.60 -9.35 2.32
C GLN A 62 18.41 -8.06 2.56
N ALA A 63 19.05 -7.49 1.54
CA ALA A 63 19.83 -6.26 1.63
C ALA A 63 19.00 -4.97 1.74
N ALA A 64 17.68 -5.04 1.53
CA ALA A 64 16.76 -3.89 1.50
C ALA A 64 16.21 -3.47 2.87
N LYS A 65 16.87 -3.81 3.98
CA LYS A 65 16.34 -3.67 5.35
C LYS A 65 16.32 -2.26 5.94
N ASN A 66 16.77 -1.23 5.23
CA ASN A 66 16.66 0.15 5.68
C ASN A 66 15.57 0.86 4.86
N ALA A 67 14.34 0.86 5.37
CA ALA A 67 13.14 1.32 4.66
C ALA A 67 13.24 2.75 4.04
N LEU A 68 13.99 3.65 4.67
CA LEU A 68 14.23 5.01 4.17
C LEU A 68 15.22 5.06 3.00
N GLY A 69 16.27 4.20 3.02
CA GLY A 69 17.24 4.09 1.93
C GLY A 69 16.67 3.35 0.71
N HIS A 70 15.63 2.53 0.89
CA HIS A 70 15.12 1.69 -0.17
C HIS A 70 14.25 2.45 -1.18
N LEU A 71 13.38 3.37 -0.73
CA LEU A 71 12.67 4.28 -1.65
C LEU A 71 13.67 5.14 -2.43
N ALA A 72 14.62 5.77 -1.75
CA ALA A 72 15.69 6.54 -2.38
C ALA A 72 16.49 5.67 -3.36
N TYR A 73 16.87 4.45 -2.98
CA TYR A 73 17.61 3.51 -3.84
C TYR A 73 16.80 3.05 -5.07
N ILE A 74 15.51 2.79 -4.92
CA ILE A 74 14.63 2.45 -6.05
C ILE A 74 14.55 3.63 -7.01
N PHE A 75 14.42 4.85 -6.49
CA PHE A 75 14.38 6.06 -7.30
C PHE A 75 15.75 6.52 -7.79
N GLU A 76 16.85 6.26 -7.06
CA GLU A 76 18.23 6.46 -7.55
C GLU A 76 18.59 5.47 -8.66
N GLY A 77 18.06 4.24 -8.60
CA GLY A 77 18.13 3.29 -9.70
C GLY A 77 17.24 3.67 -10.90
N MET A 78 16.27 4.56 -10.71
CA MET A 78 15.42 5.19 -11.73
C MET A 78 15.94 6.58 -12.09
N ASN A 79 17.26 6.74 -12.30
CA ASN A 79 17.90 8.02 -12.68
C ASN A 79 17.32 8.65 -13.95
N ASP A 80 16.32 8.01 -14.56
CA ASP A 80 15.66 8.45 -15.77
C ASP A 80 14.14 8.43 -15.57
N LEU A 81 13.50 9.61 -15.67
CA LEU A 81 12.04 9.72 -15.68
C LEU A 81 11.41 8.83 -16.76
N ASP A 82 12.14 8.57 -17.83
CA ASP A 82 11.74 7.69 -18.93
C ASP A 82 11.59 6.23 -18.50
N SER A 83 12.15 5.84 -17.35
CA SER A 83 11.97 4.50 -16.77
C SER A 83 10.65 4.33 -15.98
N LEU A 84 10.01 5.45 -15.61
CA LEU A 84 8.71 5.44 -14.93
C LEU A 84 7.61 5.21 -15.96
N ARG A 85 6.82 4.17 -15.76
CA ARG A 85 5.63 3.93 -16.58
C ARG A 85 4.41 4.55 -15.91
N PRO A 86 3.83 5.61 -16.48
CA PRO A 86 2.55 6.11 -16.00
C PRO A 86 1.40 5.21 -16.46
N TYR A 87 0.33 5.24 -15.69
CA TYR A 87 -0.96 4.62 -16.01
C TYR A 87 -2.03 5.70 -16.03
N CYS A 88 -2.76 5.80 -17.14
CA CYS A 88 -3.89 6.70 -17.25
C CYS A 88 -5.11 6.07 -16.58
N CYS A 89 -5.57 6.69 -15.50
CA CYS A 89 -6.67 6.16 -14.71
C CYS A 89 -7.70 7.24 -14.38
N ARG A 90 -8.97 6.79 -14.31
CA ARG A 90 -10.05 7.48 -13.62
C ARG A 90 -10.35 6.71 -12.34
N ILE A 91 -10.11 7.34 -11.21
CA ILE A 91 -10.29 6.75 -9.88
C ILE A 91 -11.40 7.53 -9.18
N GLU A 92 -12.42 6.83 -8.71
CA GLU A 92 -13.47 7.39 -7.88
C GLU A 92 -13.38 6.75 -6.50
N ALA A 93 -13.28 7.58 -5.47
CA ALA A 93 -13.09 7.19 -4.09
C ALA A 93 -14.09 7.93 -3.20
N ASP A 94 -15.08 7.22 -2.66
CA ASP A 94 -16.17 7.75 -1.83
C ASP A 94 -16.81 9.03 -2.40
N GLY A 95 -16.94 9.10 -3.75
CA GLY A 95 -17.55 10.23 -4.47
C GLY A 95 -16.58 11.32 -4.94
N GLU A 96 -15.31 11.32 -4.48
CA GLU A 96 -14.26 12.15 -5.10
C GLU A 96 -13.73 11.46 -6.37
N VAL A 97 -13.47 12.24 -7.42
CA VAL A 97 -12.95 11.74 -8.69
C VAL A 97 -11.55 12.29 -8.94
N PHE A 98 -10.62 11.40 -9.23
CA PHE A 98 -9.24 11.70 -9.56
C PHE A 98 -8.92 11.15 -10.95
N GLU A 99 -8.62 12.04 -11.90
CA GLU A 99 -8.22 11.67 -13.25
C GLU A 99 -6.78 12.10 -13.52
N GLY A 100 -6.06 11.30 -14.27
CA GLY A 100 -4.70 11.62 -14.69
C GLY A 100 -3.78 10.43 -14.80
N GLU A 101 -2.49 10.74 -14.86
CA GLU A 101 -1.40 9.77 -14.96
C GLU A 101 -0.80 9.50 -13.58
N TYR A 102 -0.72 8.24 -13.22
CA TYR A 102 -0.20 7.79 -11.93
C TYR A 102 0.93 6.79 -12.14
N ILE A 103 2.02 6.95 -11.39
CA ILE A 103 3.12 5.98 -11.37
C ILE A 103 2.91 4.90 -10.31
N PHE A 104 2.06 5.16 -9.32
CA PHE A 104 1.76 4.24 -8.22
C PHE A 104 0.39 4.54 -7.63
N GLY A 105 -0.29 3.50 -7.20
CA GLY A 105 -1.50 3.58 -6.38
C GLY A 105 -1.58 2.42 -5.42
N ALA A 106 -2.05 2.70 -4.20
CA ALA A 106 -2.26 1.70 -3.16
C ALA A 106 -3.51 2.01 -2.33
N VAL A 107 -4.23 0.96 -1.99
CA VAL A 107 -5.30 0.95 -1.00
C VAL A 107 -4.83 0.08 0.15
N CYS A 108 -4.63 0.68 1.31
CA CYS A 108 -3.90 0.08 2.41
C CYS A 108 -4.76 -0.04 3.67
N ASN A 109 -4.51 -1.09 4.43
CA ASN A 109 -5.00 -1.33 5.79
C ASN A 109 -3.81 -1.67 6.69
N SER A 110 -2.75 -0.86 6.63
CA SER A 110 -1.47 -1.17 7.26
C SER A 110 -0.59 0.06 7.35
N THR A 111 0.23 0.12 8.38
CA THR A 111 1.25 1.17 8.57
C THR A 111 2.50 0.97 7.71
N SER A 112 2.55 -0.12 6.92
CA SER A 112 3.68 -0.44 6.06
C SER A 112 3.22 -1.05 4.74
N LEU A 113 3.85 -0.65 3.65
CA LEU A 113 3.55 -1.08 2.29
C LEU A 113 4.73 -1.88 1.74
N GLY A 114 4.67 -3.22 1.84
CA GLY A 114 5.64 -4.14 1.26
C GLY A 114 7.07 -3.96 1.77
N GLY A 115 7.25 -3.40 2.98
CA GLY A 115 8.57 -3.04 3.53
C GLY A 115 9.26 -1.87 2.82
N LEU A 116 8.60 -1.24 1.86
CA LEU A 116 9.15 -0.18 1.00
C LEU A 116 8.84 1.21 1.53
N MET A 117 7.62 1.40 2.01
CA MET A 117 7.09 2.67 2.48
C MET A 117 6.39 2.47 3.81
N LYS A 118 6.54 3.42 4.70
CA LYS A 118 5.77 3.49 5.95
C LYS A 118 4.72 4.58 5.84
N LEU A 119 3.55 4.30 6.37
CA LEU A 119 2.53 5.30 6.61
C LEU A 119 2.60 5.76 8.06
N ASP A 120 2.24 7.02 8.31
CA ASP A 120 2.14 7.55 9.66
C ASP A 120 1.07 6.77 10.44
N PRO A 121 1.44 6.10 11.55
CA PRO A 121 0.50 5.31 12.33
C PRO A 121 -0.69 6.10 12.88
N THR A 122 -0.58 7.43 12.97
CA THR A 122 -1.68 8.29 13.42
C THR A 122 -2.82 8.38 12.40
N HIS A 123 -2.53 8.10 11.13
CA HIS A 123 -3.50 8.11 10.05
C HIS A 123 -4.09 6.73 9.75
N VAL A 124 -3.50 5.64 10.26
CA VAL A 124 -3.91 4.27 9.92
C VAL A 124 -4.68 3.65 11.07
N LYS A 125 -5.91 3.21 10.76
CA LYS A 125 -6.75 2.41 11.66
C LYS A 125 -7.26 1.19 10.91
N MET A 126 -6.99 0.01 11.44
CA MET A 126 -7.29 -1.25 10.74
C MET A 126 -8.70 -1.79 11.02
N ASP A 127 -9.53 -1.01 11.72
CA ASP A 127 -10.83 -1.41 12.24
C ASP A 127 -11.89 -0.28 12.23
N ASP A 128 -11.72 0.73 11.38
CA ASP A 128 -12.62 1.90 11.33
C ASP A 128 -13.54 1.95 10.09
N GLY A 129 -13.53 0.88 9.28
CA GLY A 129 -14.31 0.79 8.05
C GLY A 129 -13.72 1.56 6.87
N LYS A 130 -12.47 2.02 6.97
CA LYS A 130 -11.78 2.77 5.91
C LYS A 130 -10.39 2.19 5.63
N PHE A 131 -9.88 2.56 4.48
CA PHE A 131 -8.52 2.32 4.04
C PHE A 131 -7.81 3.64 3.75
N GLU A 132 -6.50 3.62 3.75
CA GLU A 132 -5.65 4.68 3.25
C GLU A 132 -5.46 4.50 1.73
N LEU A 133 -6.08 5.38 0.94
CA LEU A 133 -5.79 5.51 -0.49
C LEU A 133 -4.59 6.43 -0.66
N LEU A 134 -3.52 5.91 -1.27
CA LEU A 134 -2.33 6.66 -1.66
C LEU A 134 -2.16 6.59 -3.17
N LEU A 135 -2.15 7.73 -3.85
CA LEU A 135 -1.87 7.82 -5.28
C LEU A 135 -0.69 8.76 -5.52
N LEU A 136 0.23 8.35 -6.37
CA LEU A 136 1.37 9.16 -6.78
C LEU A 136 1.23 9.52 -8.26
N ARG A 137 1.08 10.80 -8.55
CA ARG A 137 1.01 11.30 -9.92
C ARG A 137 2.35 11.17 -10.62
N MET A 138 2.33 11.06 -11.95
CA MET A 138 3.54 11.12 -12.76
C MET A 138 4.22 12.48 -12.57
N PRO A 139 5.48 12.53 -12.07
CA PRO A 139 6.24 13.77 -11.96
C PRO A 139 6.66 14.27 -13.35
N LYS A 140 6.64 15.57 -13.56
CA LYS A 140 6.98 16.19 -14.86
C LYS A 140 8.48 16.36 -15.08
N ASN A 141 9.25 16.34 -14.01
CA ASN A 141 10.70 16.55 -14.02
C ASN A 141 11.37 15.96 -12.77
N ALA A 142 12.70 15.92 -12.78
CA ALA A 142 13.49 15.36 -11.70
C ALA A 142 13.29 16.08 -10.33
N LEU A 143 12.99 17.39 -10.36
CA LEU A 143 12.74 18.17 -9.16
C LEU A 143 11.42 17.76 -8.50
N GLU A 144 10.35 17.59 -9.29
CA GLU A 144 9.07 17.09 -8.78
C GLU A 144 9.21 15.67 -8.22
N LEU A 145 9.97 14.80 -8.92
CA LEU A 145 10.26 13.44 -8.42
C LEU A 145 11.00 13.48 -7.09
N SER A 146 12.05 14.29 -6.97
CA SER A 146 12.81 14.45 -5.72
C SER A 146 11.93 15.00 -4.58
N THR A 147 11.05 15.95 -4.88
CA THR A 147 10.09 16.50 -3.92
C THR A 147 9.12 15.42 -3.44
N LEU A 148 8.57 14.64 -4.36
CA LEU A 148 7.65 13.54 -4.05
C LEU A 148 8.31 12.49 -3.15
N ILE A 149 9.53 12.06 -3.47
CA ILE A 149 10.31 11.12 -2.64
C ILE A 149 10.56 11.69 -1.25
N GLY A 150 11.01 12.95 -1.18
CA GLY A 150 11.29 13.63 0.08
C GLY A 150 10.05 13.73 0.97
N SER A 151 8.89 14.06 0.40
CA SER A 151 7.63 14.16 1.13
C SER A 151 7.15 12.81 1.64
N LEU A 152 7.22 11.75 0.82
CA LEU A 152 6.89 10.39 1.26
C LEU A 152 7.81 9.90 2.39
N THR A 153 9.10 10.24 2.31
CA THR A 153 10.08 9.92 3.35
C THR A 153 9.76 10.60 4.69
N ARG A 154 9.23 11.82 4.63
CA ARG A 154 8.81 12.57 5.82
C ARG A 154 7.35 12.32 6.22
N MET A 155 6.64 11.43 5.50
CA MET A 155 5.22 11.15 5.71
C MET A 155 4.32 12.40 5.55
N GLU A 156 4.70 13.30 4.64
CA GLU A 156 3.97 14.52 4.29
C GLU A 156 3.08 14.22 3.09
N TYR A 157 1.77 14.06 3.32
CA TYR A 157 0.83 13.61 2.28
C TYR A 157 0.08 14.73 1.56
N ASP A 158 0.27 15.97 1.95
CA ASP A 158 -0.30 17.18 1.34
C ASP A 158 0.58 17.78 0.23
N ALA A 159 1.72 17.13 -0.05
CA ALA A 159 2.65 17.58 -1.08
C ALA A 159 2.08 17.43 -2.50
N PRO A 160 2.48 18.32 -3.44
CA PRO A 160 2.09 18.20 -4.83
C PRO A 160 2.45 16.84 -5.42
N GLY A 161 1.50 16.24 -6.15
CA GLY A 161 1.67 14.91 -6.75
C GLY A 161 1.29 13.74 -5.85
N ILE A 162 1.01 13.97 -4.57
CA ILE A 162 0.49 12.98 -3.64
C ILE A 162 -1.01 13.21 -3.43
N ILE A 163 -1.78 12.15 -3.52
CA ILE A 163 -3.18 12.11 -3.09
C ILE A 163 -3.27 11.09 -1.97
N PHE A 164 -3.71 11.52 -0.81
CA PHE A 164 -3.93 10.66 0.35
C PHE A 164 -5.35 10.89 0.89
N ARG A 165 -6.13 9.80 0.98
CA ARG A 165 -7.52 9.85 1.45
C ARG A 165 -7.84 8.63 2.30
N HIS A 166 -8.77 8.79 3.24
CA HIS A 166 -9.40 7.67 3.95
C HIS A 166 -10.71 7.33 3.24
N VAL A 167 -10.83 6.09 2.76
CA VAL A 167 -11.91 5.67 1.86
C VAL A 167 -12.45 4.30 2.22
N ALA A 168 -13.76 4.10 2.04
CA ALA A 168 -14.38 2.79 2.19
C ALA A 168 -14.57 2.08 0.85
N HIS A 169 -14.68 2.84 -0.23
CA HIS A 169 -14.93 2.31 -1.56
C HIS A 169 -14.11 3.05 -2.62
N VAL A 170 -13.45 2.29 -3.48
CA VAL A 170 -12.66 2.81 -4.61
C VAL A 170 -13.05 2.07 -5.87
N THR A 171 -13.28 2.81 -6.96
CA THR A 171 -13.33 2.25 -8.31
C THR A 171 -12.21 2.84 -9.16
N LEU A 172 -11.59 2.02 -9.97
CA LEU A 172 -10.59 2.46 -10.95
C LEU A 172 -11.01 1.95 -12.32
N ALA A 173 -11.04 2.86 -13.29
CA ALA A 173 -11.26 2.57 -14.70
C ALA A 173 -10.03 2.99 -15.51
N THR A 174 -9.62 2.15 -16.45
CA THR A 174 -8.43 2.35 -17.27
C THR A 174 -8.49 1.51 -18.55
N ASP A 175 -7.89 2.02 -19.62
CA ASP A 175 -7.61 1.26 -20.84
C ASP A 175 -6.19 0.64 -20.82
N ASP A 176 -5.38 0.98 -19.81
CA ASP A 176 -4.04 0.45 -19.64
C ASP A 176 -4.05 -0.97 -19.04
N ILE A 177 -3.01 -1.73 -19.35
CA ILE A 177 -2.76 -3.01 -18.68
C ILE A 177 -2.04 -2.74 -17.37
N ILE A 178 -2.78 -2.76 -16.26
CA ILE A 178 -2.29 -2.49 -14.91
C ILE A 178 -2.25 -3.79 -14.11
N PRO A 179 -1.07 -4.40 -13.90
CA PRO A 179 -0.95 -5.52 -12.97
C PRO A 179 -1.04 -5.02 -11.53
N TRP A 180 -1.78 -5.75 -10.71
CA TRP A 180 -1.96 -5.47 -9.30
C TRP A 180 -1.14 -6.42 -8.43
N SER A 181 -0.84 -5.97 -7.23
CA SER A 181 -0.34 -6.79 -6.13
C SER A 181 -1.34 -6.74 -4.98
N LEU A 182 -1.80 -7.90 -4.53
CA LEU A 182 -2.67 -8.05 -3.35
C LEU A 182 -1.87 -8.80 -2.29
N ASP A 183 -1.52 -8.15 -1.20
CA ASP A 183 -0.69 -8.70 -0.11
C ASP A 183 0.62 -9.35 -0.61
N GLY A 184 1.21 -8.79 -1.68
CA GLY A 184 2.40 -9.33 -2.33
C GLY A 184 2.14 -10.35 -3.43
N GLU A 185 0.91 -10.80 -3.64
CA GLU A 185 0.53 -11.76 -4.67
C GLU A 185 0.02 -11.06 -5.95
N TYR A 186 0.39 -11.60 -7.10
CA TYR A 186 -0.03 -11.07 -8.39
C TYR A 186 -1.54 -11.17 -8.61
N ALA A 187 -2.14 -10.08 -9.10
CA ALA A 187 -3.49 -10.06 -9.63
C ALA A 187 -3.49 -9.47 -11.04
N ALA A 188 -4.20 -10.14 -11.94
CA ALA A 188 -4.27 -9.74 -13.34
C ALA A 188 -4.93 -8.38 -13.52
N SER A 189 -4.48 -7.64 -14.55
CA SER A 189 -5.10 -6.41 -14.98
C SER A 189 -6.57 -6.62 -15.36
N GLN A 190 -7.40 -5.65 -14.99
CA GLN A 190 -8.78 -5.56 -15.41
C GLN A 190 -9.10 -4.11 -15.78
N PRO A 191 -9.93 -3.86 -16.81
CA PRO A 191 -10.27 -2.51 -17.25
C PRO A 191 -11.06 -1.73 -16.20
N LYS A 192 -11.75 -2.45 -15.32
CA LYS A 192 -12.42 -1.87 -14.16
C LYS A 192 -12.09 -2.68 -12.91
N VAL A 193 -11.62 -1.97 -11.90
CA VAL A 193 -11.33 -2.52 -10.58
C VAL A 193 -12.27 -1.86 -9.57
N GLU A 194 -12.84 -2.66 -8.70
CA GLU A 194 -13.63 -2.22 -7.56
C GLU A 194 -12.99 -2.75 -6.28
N ILE A 195 -12.72 -1.85 -5.35
CA ILE A 195 -12.18 -2.16 -4.03
C ILE A 195 -13.16 -1.70 -2.97
N ARG A 196 -13.51 -2.58 -2.05
CA ARG A 196 -14.43 -2.30 -0.94
C ARG A 196 -13.80 -2.67 0.40
N ASN A 197 -14.04 -1.86 1.40
CA ASN A 197 -13.79 -2.22 2.79
C ASN A 197 -14.92 -3.15 3.27
N LEU A 198 -14.54 -4.24 3.87
CA LEU A 198 -15.43 -5.13 4.60
C LEU A 198 -15.14 -4.93 6.09
N HIS A 199 -15.91 -4.06 6.71
CA HIS A 199 -15.72 -3.65 8.09
C HIS A 199 -15.88 -4.82 9.07
N HIS A 200 -14.91 -4.98 9.97
CA HIS A 200 -14.88 -6.04 10.98
C HIS A 200 -15.06 -7.46 10.41
N ALA A 201 -14.53 -7.71 9.19
CA ALA A 201 -14.76 -8.98 8.49
C ALA A 201 -13.91 -10.15 9.01
N ILE A 202 -12.85 -9.87 9.75
CA ILE A 202 -12.00 -10.91 10.36
C ILE A 202 -11.76 -10.63 11.84
N GLU A 203 -11.51 -11.70 12.58
CA GLU A 203 -11.11 -11.65 13.99
C GLU A 203 -9.75 -12.34 14.17
N LEU A 204 -8.83 -11.67 14.85
CA LEU A 204 -7.50 -12.19 15.13
C LEU A 204 -7.21 -12.19 16.64
N MET A 205 -6.65 -13.29 17.12
CA MET A 205 -6.09 -13.40 18.45
C MET A 205 -4.68 -12.80 18.45
N VAL A 206 -4.56 -11.52 18.86
CA VAL A 206 -3.30 -10.75 18.83
C VAL A 206 -3.16 -9.87 20.06
#